data_dcc3d00aba5ef56423e957f6ac0c9885
#
_entry.id   dcc3d00aba5ef56423e957f6ac0c9885
#
_cell.length_a   1.000
_cell.length_b   1.000
_cell.length_c   1.000
_cell.angle_alpha   90.00
_cell.angle_beta   90.00
_cell.angle_gamma   90.00
#
_symmetry.space_group_name_H-M   'P 1'
#
loop_
_entity.id
_entity.type
_entity.pdbx_description
1 polymer ?
#
loop_
_entity_poly.entity_id
_entity_poly.type
_entity_poly.pdbx_seq_one_letter_code
_entity_poly.pdbx_strand_id
1 'polypeptide(L)'
;MIFAPRDYVSREDHEALKAQRGACVWLTGLSSSGKTSIARALQKALHMRGVHTYALDGDILRTGLCKDLPFSPEGREENVRRAGEVAQLMVDAGLIVTAAFISPYREGRERIRARMPEGRFIECHVACPLTVCEERDVKGLYARARAGELDHFTGVSAPYEVPDAPELKLETAPTGITPEQCAAQIITLLEERGLIPEQTP
;
A
#
# COMPACT_ATOMS: atom_id res chain seq x y z
N MET A 1 -21.41 23.50 2.85
CA MET A 1 -20.80 23.32 4.19
C MET A 1 -21.35 22.01 4.73
N ILE A 2 -20.54 20.94 4.75
CA ILE A 2 -20.96 19.64 5.30
C ILE A 2 -20.67 19.73 6.80
N PHE A 3 -21.71 19.73 7.61
CA PHE A 3 -21.58 19.65 9.06
C PHE A 3 -21.04 18.26 9.42
N ALA A 4 -19.86 18.17 10.00
CA ALA A 4 -19.46 16.98 10.74
C ALA A 4 -20.33 16.93 12.00
N PRO A 5 -21.19 15.93 12.20
CA PRO A 5 -21.96 15.80 13.43
C PRO A 5 -20.97 15.63 14.62
N ARG A 6 -21.19 16.39 15.69
CA ARG A 6 -20.32 16.37 16.88
C ARG A 6 -20.46 15.11 17.74
N ASP A 7 -21.28 14.15 17.34
CA ASP A 7 -21.69 13.00 18.15
C ASP A 7 -21.15 11.65 17.64
N TYR A 8 -20.19 11.66 16.70
CA TYR A 8 -19.53 10.42 16.28
C TYR A 8 -18.40 10.05 17.25
N VAL A 9 -18.18 8.73 17.40
CA VAL A 9 -17.01 8.17 18.07
C VAL A 9 -15.75 8.69 17.39
N SER A 10 -14.83 9.22 18.18
CA SER A 10 -13.58 9.78 17.65
C SER A 10 -12.61 8.69 17.19
N ARG A 11 -11.61 9.08 16.38
CA ARG A 11 -10.52 8.16 16.04
C ARG A 11 -9.80 7.67 17.29
N GLU A 12 -9.57 8.54 18.24
CA GLU A 12 -8.91 8.25 19.51
C GLU A 12 -9.68 7.20 20.31
N ASP A 13 -11.02 7.25 20.30
CA ASP A 13 -11.87 6.24 20.95
C ASP A 13 -11.78 4.89 20.23
N HIS A 14 -11.77 4.91 18.88
CA HIS A 14 -11.56 3.69 18.09
C HIS A 14 -10.19 3.06 18.34
N GLU A 15 -9.14 3.88 18.46
CA GLU A 15 -7.78 3.44 18.73
C GLU A 15 -7.65 2.87 20.15
N ALA A 16 -8.22 3.55 21.14
CA ALA A 16 -8.22 3.08 22.53
C ALA A 16 -8.88 1.71 22.68
N LEU A 17 -10.04 1.50 22.02
CA LEU A 17 -10.74 0.22 22.04
C LEU A 17 -9.91 -0.93 21.46
N LYS A 18 -9.05 -0.63 20.48
CA LYS A 18 -8.24 -1.63 19.76
C LYS A 18 -6.82 -1.77 20.33
N ALA A 19 -6.42 -0.93 21.27
CA ALA A 19 -5.06 -0.84 21.80
C ALA A 19 -4.00 -0.69 20.67
N GLN A 20 -4.35 0.02 19.60
CA GLN A 20 -3.49 0.32 18.45
C GLN A 20 -3.84 1.66 17.85
N ARG A 21 -2.95 2.23 17.07
CA ARG A 21 -3.16 3.51 16.37
C ARG A 21 -3.30 3.27 14.89
N GLY A 22 -4.42 3.73 14.29
CA GLY A 22 -4.68 3.55 12.86
C GLY A 22 -3.56 4.14 12.00
N ALA A 23 -3.11 3.38 10.99
CA ALA A 23 -2.08 3.81 10.05
C ALA A 23 -2.23 3.10 8.70
N CYS A 24 -1.71 3.74 7.65
CA CYS A 24 -1.69 3.17 6.31
C CYS A 24 -0.25 2.82 5.90
N VAL A 25 0.03 1.55 5.71
CA VAL A 25 1.26 1.06 5.07
C VAL A 25 1.01 0.99 3.57
N TRP A 26 1.57 1.94 2.84
CA TRP A 26 1.40 2.09 1.39
C TRP A 26 2.57 1.46 0.63
N LEU A 27 2.36 0.25 0.09
CA LEU A 27 3.35 -0.46 -0.71
C LEU A 27 3.28 0.03 -2.16
N THR A 28 4.31 0.72 -2.64
CA THR A 28 4.45 1.15 -4.04
C THR A 28 5.61 0.45 -4.73
N GLY A 29 5.52 0.24 -6.04
CA GLY A 29 6.55 -0.42 -6.85
C GLY A 29 6.02 -1.01 -8.15
N LEU A 30 6.89 -1.49 -9.00
CA LEU A 30 6.56 -2.07 -10.32
C LEU A 30 5.64 -3.30 -10.21
N SER A 31 4.97 -3.67 -11.29
CA SER A 31 4.31 -4.98 -11.38
C SER A 31 5.32 -6.09 -11.06
N SER A 32 4.88 -7.18 -10.46
CA SER A 32 5.74 -8.33 -10.08
C SER A 32 6.88 -8.01 -9.09
N SER A 33 6.93 -6.79 -8.49
CA SER A 33 7.93 -6.45 -7.47
C SER A 33 7.76 -7.17 -6.13
N GLY A 34 6.61 -7.79 -5.87
CA GLY A 34 6.33 -8.53 -4.63
C GLY A 34 5.35 -7.85 -3.66
N LYS A 35 4.77 -6.70 -4.00
CA LYS A 35 3.84 -5.95 -3.13
C LYS A 35 2.72 -6.80 -2.51
N THR A 36 1.99 -7.54 -3.33
CA THR A 36 0.87 -8.39 -2.86
C THR A 36 1.35 -9.50 -1.92
N SER A 37 2.52 -10.10 -2.17
CA SER A 37 3.10 -11.11 -1.29
C SER A 37 3.49 -10.52 0.06
N ILE A 38 4.12 -9.35 0.07
CA ILE A 38 4.47 -8.61 1.30
C ILE A 38 3.20 -8.20 2.05
N ALA A 39 2.19 -7.65 1.35
CA ALA A 39 0.91 -7.27 1.97
C ALA A 39 0.24 -8.44 2.68
N ARG A 40 0.22 -9.62 2.06
CA ARG A 40 -0.34 -10.84 2.65
C ARG A 40 0.45 -11.33 3.86
N ALA A 41 1.78 -11.33 3.77
CA ALA A 41 2.65 -11.71 4.89
C ALA A 41 2.49 -10.75 6.07
N LEU A 42 2.45 -9.45 5.80
CA LEU A 42 2.23 -8.41 6.81
C LEU A 42 0.86 -8.56 7.48
N GLN A 43 -0.21 -8.69 6.68
CA GLN A 43 -1.57 -8.86 7.22
C GLN A 43 -1.66 -10.09 8.11
N LYS A 44 -1.08 -11.23 7.67
CA LYS A 44 -1.06 -12.45 8.47
C LYS A 44 -0.31 -12.28 9.78
N ALA A 45 0.88 -11.68 9.75
CA ALA A 45 1.70 -11.46 10.93
C ALA A 45 1.01 -10.52 11.93
N LEU A 46 0.43 -9.41 11.48
CA LEU A 46 -0.33 -8.47 12.30
C LEU A 46 -1.57 -9.14 12.93
N HIS A 47 -2.31 -9.93 12.14
CA HIS A 47 -3.49 -10.65 12.62
C HIS A 47 -3.13 -11.64 13.74
N MET A 48 -2.03 -12.40 13.59
CA MET A 48 -1.56 -13.34 14.61
C MET A 48 -1.13 -12.64 15.91
N ARG A 49 -0.82 -11.36 15.86
CA ARG A 49 -0.50 -10.49 17.00
C ARG A 49 -1.73 -9.81 17.61
N GLY A 50 -2.94 -10.12 17.14
CA GLY A 50 -4.18 -9.48 17.57
C GLY A 50 -4.38 -8.06 17.06
N VAL A 51 -3.56 -7.58 16.12
CA VAL A 51 -3.68 -6.26 15.51
C VAL A 51 -4.80 -6.27 14.47
N HIS A 52 -5.73 -5.33 14.59
CA HIS A 52 -6.82 -5.14 13.64
C HIS A 52 -6.28 -4.53 12.35
N THR A 53 -6.23 -5.33 11.30
CA THR A 53 -5.65 -4.95 10.01
C THR A 53 -6.52 -5.31 8.83
N TYR A 54 -6.40 -4.57 7.73
CA TYR A 54 -7.05 -4.88 6.46
C TYR A 54 -6.10 -4.61 5.28
N ALA A 55 -6.15 -5.48 4.25
CA ALA A 55 -5.36 -5.31 3.05
C ALA A 55 -6.21 -4.79 1.89
N LEU A 56 -5.79 -3.67 1.30
CA LEU A 56 -6.34 -3.11 0.06
C LEU A 56 -5.40 -3.47 -1.09
N ASP A 57 -5.84 -4.36 -1.96
CA ASP A 57 -5.10 -4.75 -3.17
C ASP A 57 -5.75 -4.13 -4.41
N GLY A 58 -4.92 -3.56 -5.29
CA GLY A 58 -5.39 -2.86 -6.48
C GLY A 58 -6.19 -3.73 -7.43
N ASP A 59 -5.88 -5.03 -7.53
CA ASP A 59 -6.62 -5.96 -8.39
C ASP A 59 -8.00 -6.26 -7.78
N ILE A 60 -8.08 -6.41 -6.45
CA ILE A 60 -9.35 -6.66 -5.75
C ILE A 60 -10.26 -5.44 -5.88
N LEU A 61 -9.75 -4.22 -5.69
CA LEU A 61 -10.58 -3.02 -5.83
C LEU A 61 -11.16 -2.87 -7.23
N ARG A 62 -10.46 -3.35 -8.26
CA ARG A 62 -10.96 -3.34 -9.64
C ARG A 62 -12.08 -4.35 -9.91
N THR A 63 -12.34 -5.28 -9.03
CA THR A 63 -13.52 -6.17 -9.15
C THR A 63 -14.80 -5.56 -8.59
N GLY A 64 -14.69 -4.48 -7.82
CA GLY A 64 -15.80 -3.81 -7.15
C GLY A 64 -15.73 -2.29 -7.24
N LEU A 65 -15.11 -1.65 -6.25
CA LEU A 65 -15.07 -0.19 -6.08
C LEU A 65 -14.55 0.58 -7.32
N CYS A 66 -13.62 -0.02 -8.05
CA CYS A 66 -12.96 0.59 -9.20
C CYS A 66 -13.22 -0.18 -10.51
N LYS A 67 -14.32 -0.98 -10.59
CA LYS A 67 -14.65 -1.78 -11.76
C LYS A 67 -14.96 -0.96 -13.02
N ASP A 68 -15.38 0.28 -12.81
CA ASP A 68 -15.73 1.27 -13.84
C ASP A 68 -14.50 1.95 -14.46
N LEU A 69 -13.32 1.79 -13.87
CA LEU A 69 -12.13 2.52 -14.28
C LEU A 69 -11.32 1.78 -15.34
N PRO A 70 -10.96 2.44 -16.45
CA PRO A 70 -10.05 1.90 -17.44
C PRO A 70 -8.61 1.81 -16.90
N PHE A 71 -7.73 1.21 -17.71
CA PHE A 71 -6.29 1.17 -17.42
C PHE A 71 -5.52 2.36 -18.02
N SER A 72 -6.22 3.43 -18.46
CA SER A 72 -5.60 4.69 -18.86
C SER A 72 -4.87 5.37 -17.69
N PRO A 73 -3.99 6.34 -17.94
CA PRO A 73 -3.34 7.12 -16.87
C PRO A 73 -4.35 7.71 -15.87
N GLU A 74 -5.42 8.32 -16.35
CA GLU A 74 -6.47 8.95 -15.54
C GLU A 74 -7.22 7.90 -14.71
N GLY A 75 -7.56 6.75 -15.31
CA GLY A 75 -8.20 5.64 -14.61
C GLY A 75 -7.32 5.03 -13.52
N ARG A 76 -6.00 5.03 -13.71
CA ARG A 76 -5.04 4.59 -12.69
C ARG A 76 -4.92 5.60 -11.55
N GLU A 77 -4.88 6.90 -11.85
CA GLU A 77 -4.89 7.96 -10.83
C GLU A 77 -6.16 7.91 -9.99
N GLU A 78 -7.32 7.80 -10.62
CA GLU A 78 -8.60 7.70 -9.93
C GLU A 78 -8.70 6.43 -9.07
N ASN A 79 -8.15 5.30 -9.54
CA ASN A 79 -8.06 4.08 -8.74
C ASN A 79 -7.22 4.29 -7.46
N VAL A 80 -6.07 4.94 -7.58
CA VAL A 80 -5.18 5.28 -6.45
C VAL A 80 -5.87 6.28 -5.52
N ARG A 81 -6.56 7.29 -6.06
CA ARG A 81 -7.33 8.25 -5.28
C ARG A 81 -8.44 7.58 -4.46
N ARG A 82 -9.28 6.73 -5.10
CA ARG A 82 -10.36 6.00 -4.39
C ARG A 82 -9.79 5.08 -3.31
N ALA A 83 -8.69 4.38 -3.59
CA ALA A 83 -8.01 3.55 -2.60
C ALA A 83 -7.52 4.37 -1.41
N GLY A 84 -7.00 5.59 -1.64
CA GLY A 84 -6.57 6.52 -0.60
C GLY A 84 -7.72 6.97 0.30
N GLU A 85 -8.90 7.28 -0.26
CA GLU A 85 -10.09 7.64 0.53
C GLU A 85 -10.54 6.49 1.44
N VAL A 86 -10.59 5.26 0.90
CA VAL A 86 -10.93 4.08 1.69
C VAL A 86 -9.91 3.83 2.79
N ALA A 87 -8.62 3.93 2.47
CA ALA A 87 -7.56 3.78 3.45
C ALA A 87 -7.67 4.80 4.58
N GLN A 88 -7.98 6.08 4.27
CA GLN A 88 -8.20 7.12 5.27
C GLN A 88 -9.35 6.77 6.23
N LEU A 89 -10.51 6.37 5.69
CA LEU A 89 -11.66 5.98 6.52
C LEU A 89 -11.32 4.80 7.45
N MET A 90 -10.54 3.84 6.97
CA MET A 90 -10.11 2.71 7.78
C MET A 90 -9.08 3.11 8.85
N VAL A 91 -8.18 4.04 8.54
CA VAL A 91 -7.25 4.63 9.51
C VAL A 91 -8.01 5.38 10.60
N ASP A 92 -9.02 6.16 10.24
CA ASP A 92 -9.89 6.86 11.20
C ASP A 92 -10.70 5.89 12.07
N ALA A 93 -11.02 4.71 11.54
CA ALA A 93 -11.60 3.61 12.33
C ALA A 93 -10.57 2.86 13.20
N GLY A 94 -9.31 3.30 13.25
CA GLY A 94 -8.25 2.72 14.07
C GLY A 94 -7.63 1.43 13.52
N LEU A 95 -7.70 1.17 12.21
CA LEU A 95 -7.10 -0.03 11.61
C LEU A 95 -5.69 0.25 11.07
N ILE A 96 -4.85 -0.80 11.08
CA ILE A 96 -3.63 -0.83 10.27
C ILE A 96 -4.01 -1.29 8.87
N VAL A 97 -3.93 -0.39 7.90
CA VAL A 97 -4.28 -0.67 6.50
C VAL A 97 -3.01 -0.95 5.71
N THR A 98 -2.95 -2.08 5.01
CA THR A 98 -1.88 -2.35 4.05
C THR A 98 -2.42 -2.15 2.63
N ALA A 99 -1.93 -1.14 1.93
CA ALA A 99 -2.35 -0.80 0.58
C ALA A 99 -1.27 -1.20 -0.43
N ALA A 100 -1.59 -2.10 -1.38
CA ALA A 100 -0.66 -2.62 -2.38
C ALA A 100 -1.04 -2.15 -3.79
N PHE A 101 -0.34 -1.10 -4.26
CA PHE A 101 -0.61 -0.47 -5.56
C PHE A 101 0.70 -0.16 -6.29
N ILE A 102 0.67 -0.16 -7.63
CA ILE A 102 1.81 0.38 -8.39
C ILE A 102 1.99 1.85 -8.04
N SER A 103 0.89 2.63 -8.03
CA SER A 103 0.87 4.07 -7.71
C SER A 103 2.08 4.82 -8.28
N PRO A 104 2.18 4.91 -9.64
CA PRO A 104 3.45 5.24 -10.29
C PRO A 104 3.85 6.69 -10.11
N TYR A 105 2.93 7.60 -9.81
CA TYR A 105 3.17 9.04 -9.74
C TYR A 105 3.34 9.50 -8.29
N ARG A 106 4.39 10.29 -8.02
CA ARG A 106 4.67 10.86 -6.69
C ARG A 106 3.51 11.71 -6.20
N GLU A 107 3.03 12.60 -7.06
CA GLU A 107 1.93 13.52 -6.72
C GLU A 107 0.70 12.76 -6.19
N GLY A 108 0.34 11.62 -6.80
CA GLY A 108 -0.77 10.80 -6.33
C GLY A 108 -0.54 10.24 -4.92
N ARG A 109 0.69 9.81 -4.61
CA ARG A 109 1.05 9.30 -3.28
C ARG A 109 1.11 10.42 -2.24
N GLU A 110 1.66 11.58 -2.60
CA GLU A 110 1.71 12.77 -1.74
C GLU A 110 0.32 13.30 -1.42
N ARG A 111 -0.61 13.31 -2.37
CA ARG A 111 -2.02 13.68 -2.13
C ARG A 111 -2.67 12.78 -1.07
N ILE A 112 -2.37 11.47 -1.08
CA ILE A 112 -2.88 10.54 -0.07
C ILE A 112 -2.21 10.81 1.27
N ARG A 113 -0.88 10.97 1.29
CA ARG A 113 -0.12 11.31 2.50
C ARG A 113 -0.69 12.56 3.19
N ALA A 114 -0.95 13.62 2.42
CA ALA A 114 -1.47 14.89 2.94
C ALA A 114 -2.87 14.79 3.57
N ARG A 115 -3.61 13.73 3.29
CA ARG A 115 -4.94 13.46 3.87
C ARG A 115 -4.88 12.63 5.14
N MET A 116 -3.77 11.95 5.37
CA MET A 116 -3.56 11.15 6.58
C MET A 116 -3.07 12.04 7.73
N PRO A 117 -3.39 11.70 8.97
CA PRO A 117 -2.79 12.38 10.11
C PRO A 117 -1.27 12.20 10.09
N GLU A 118 -0.55 13.16 10.64
CA GLU A 118 0.91 13.15 10.70
C GLU A 118 1.42 11.82 11.29
N GLY A 119 2.44 11.24 10.63
CA GLY A 119 3.05 9.96 11.03
C GLY A 119 2.20 8.71 10.78
N ARG A 120 1.00 8.84 10.16
CA ARG A 120 0.09 7.70 9.92
C ARG A 120 0.16 7.14 8.50
N PHE A 121 0.87 7.79 7.60
CA PHE A 121 1.16 7.28 6.27
C PHE A 121 2.61 6.77 6.23
N ILE A 122 2.76 5.47 5.98
CA ILE A 122 4.04 4.78 5.91
C ILE A 122 4.24 4.34 4.46
N GLU A 123 5.01 5.11 3.70
CA GLU A 123 5.33 4.76 2.31
C GLU A 123 6.45 3.73 2.28
N CYS A 124 6.15 2.56 1.74
CA CYS A 124 7.13 1.49 1.55
C CYS A 124 7.42 1.31 0.07
N HIS A 125 8.62 1.67 -0.35
CA HIS A 125 9.08 1.41 -1.71
C HIS A 125 9.54 -0.04 -1.84
N VAL A 126 8.77 -0.85 -2.56
CA VAL A 126 9.14 -2.23 -2.91
C VAL A 126 10.08 -2.18 -4.12
N ALA A 127 11.36 -1.98 -3.83
CA ALA A 127 12.42 -1.80 -4.81
C ALA A 127 12.81 -3.15 -5.43
N CYS A 128 12.49 -3.28 -6.72
CA CYS A 128 12.87 -4.44 -7.53
C CYS A 128 13.32 -3.94 -8.91
N PRO A 129 14.50 -4.35 -9.40
CA PRO A 129 14.92 -4.01 -10.75
C PRO A 129 13.88 -4.43 -11.79
N LEU A 130 13.71 -3.59 -12.82
CA LEU A 130 12.73 -3.87 -13.88
C LEU A 130 12.99 -5.23 -14.54
N THR A 131 14.25 -5.57 -14.81
CA THR A 131 14.65 -6.86 -15.40
C THR A 131 14.15 -8.04 -14.57
N VAL A 132 14.28 -7.98 -13.24
CA VAL A 132 13.78 -9.04 -12.35
C VAL A 132 12.26 -9.08 -12.31
N CYS A 133 11.60 -7.91 -12.38
CA CYS A 133 10.14 -7.87 -12.49
C CYS A 133 9.65 -8.49 -13.80
N GLU A 134 10.34 -8.25 -14.91
CA GLU A 134 10.07 -8.86 -16.21
C GLU A 134 10.32 -10.37 -16.21
N GLU A 135 11.41 -10.84 -15.62
CA GLU A 135 11.70 -12.28 -15.47
C GLU A 135 10.62 -13.00 -14.65
N ARG A 136 10.14 -12.36 -13.58
CA ARG A 136 9.07 -12.92 -12.76
C ARG A 136 7.74 -12.98 -13.49
N ASP A 137 7.39 -11.94 -14.18
CA ASP A 137 6.15 -11.67 -14.94
C ASP A 137 4.93 -12.56 -14.58
N VAL A 138 4.61 -12.62 -13.29
CA VAL A 138 3.64 -13.57 -12.69
C VAL A 138 2.28 -13.58 -13.40
N LYS A 139 1.93 -12.46 -14.07
CA LYS A 139 0.64 -12.26 -14.76
C LYS A 139 0.76 -12.21 -16.28
N GLY A 140 1.96 -12.39 -16.85
CA GLY A 140 2.23 -12.24 -18.28
C GLY A 140 2.03 -10.82 -18.82
N LEU A 141 2.02 -9.82 -17.94
CA LEU A 141 1.72 -8.43 -18.33
C LEU A 141 2.90 -7.76 -19.02
N TYR A 142 4.15 -8.08 -18.63
CA TYR A 142 5.34 -7.55 -19.29
C TYR A 142 5.48 -8.10 -20.70
N ALA A 143 5.28 -9.40 -20.90
CA ALA A 143 5.30 -10.02 -22.23
C ALA A 143 4.29 -9.34 -23.15
N ARG A 144 3.06 -9.12 -22.69
CA ARG A 144 2.00 -8.43 -23.44
C ARG A 144 2.34 -6.97 -23.73
N ALA A 145 2.90 -6.25 -22.75
CA ALA A 145 3.32 -4.86 -22.94
C ALA A 145 4.47 -4.73 -23.96
N ARG A 146 5.44 -5.64 -23.92
CA ARG A 146 6.53 -5.69 -24.92
C ARG A 146 6.03 -6.06 -26.33
N ALA A 147 4.98 -6.88 -26.41
CA ALA A 147 4.30 -7.19 -27.69
C ALA A 147 3.42 -6.03 -28.22
N GLY A 148 3.29 -4.92 -27.46
CA GLY A 148 2.45 -3.78 -27.88
C GLY A 148 0.95 -4.00 -27.64
N GLU A 149 0.57 -5.02 -26.87
CA GLU A 149 -0.83 -5.32 -26.55
C GLU A 149 -1.38 -4.49 -25.39
N LEU A 150 -0.50 -3.84 -24.60
CA LEU A 150 -0.86 -3.03 -23.46
C LEU A 150 -0.22 -1.65 -23.57
N ASP A 151 -1.07 -0.65 -23.77
CA ASP A 151 -0.65 0.76 -23.73
C ASP A 151 -0.41 1.23 -22.31
N HIS A 152 0.46 2.24 -22.15
CA HIS A 152 0.74 2.91 -20.89
C HIS A 152 1.12 1.97 -19.74
N PHE A 153 1.84 0.87 -20.04
CA PHE A 153 2.25 -0.08 -19.01
C PHE A 153 3.46 0.46 -18.23
N THR A 154 3.30 0.61 -16.91
CA THR A 154 4.33 1.17 -16.02
C THR A 154 5.62 0.34 -16.05
N GLY A 155 6.73 0.99 -16.34
CA GLY A 155 8.04 0.37 -16.49
C GLY A 155 8.39 -0.04 -17.92
N VAL A 156 7.44 -0.01 -18.87
CA VAL A 156 7.69 -0.31 -20.30
C VAL A 156 7.38 0.90 -21.17
N SER A 157 6.12 1.32 -21.22
CA SER A 157 5.64 2.46 -22.02
C SER A 157 5.12 3.62 -21.19
N ALA A 158 5.13 3.52 -19.86
CA ALA A 158 4.82 4.58 -18.91
C ALA A 158 5.84 4.61 -17.77
N PRO A 159 6.11 5.79 -17.18
CA PRO A 159 7.10 5.92 -16.12
C PRO A 159 6.61 5.32 -14.78
N TYR A 160 7.58 5.00 -13.93
CA TYR A 160 7.41 4.82 -12.49
C TYR A 160 8.32 5.81 -11.79
N GLU A 161 7.73 6.71 -11.02
CA GLU A 161 8.44 7.71 -10.25
C GLU A 161 8.77 7.14 -8.87
N VAL A 162 10.06 6.79 -8.68
CA VAL A 162 10.56 6.28 -7.41
C VAL A 162 10.30 7.29 -6.30
N PRO A 163 9.79 6.87 -5.11
CA PRO A 163 9.65 7.78 -3.98
C PRO A 163 10.97 8.45 -3.60
N ASP A 164 10.94 9.75 -3.28
CA ASP A 164 12.14 10.47 -2.90
C ASP A 164 12.59 10.17 -1.47
N ALA A 165 11.65 10.05 -0.55
CA ALA A 165 11.89 9.81 0.87
C ALA A 165 10.85 8.85 1.46
N PRO A 166 10.81 7.57 1.02
CA PRO A 166 9.91 6.58 1.62
C PRO A 166 10.35 6.29 3.05
N GLU A 167 9.39 6.01 3.93
CA GLU A 167 9.69 5.58 5.31
C GLU A 167 10.45 4.26 5.34
N LEU A 168 10.26 3.41 4.33
CA LEU A 168 10.99 2.15 4.23
C LEU A 168 11.27 1.80 2.76
N LYS A 169 12.49 1.35 2.48
CA LYS A 169 12.86 0.78 1.19
C LYS A 169 13.08 -0.72 1.36
N LEU A 170 12.27 -1.51 0.67
CA LEU A 170 12.31 -2.98 0.69
C LEU A 170 12.94 -3.50 -0.59
N GLU A 171 14.16 -3.98 -0.51
CA GLU A 171 14.88 -4.52 -1.68
C GLU A 171 14.53 -6.01 -1.86
N THR A 172 13.74 -6.31 -2.91
CA THR A 172 13.19 -7.66 -3.13
C THR A 172 13.96 -8.49 -4.17
N ALA A 173 15.12 -8.01 -4.62
CA ALA A 173 16.01 -8.73 -5.54
C ALA A 173 17.43 -8.10 -5.53
N PRO A 174 18.47 -8.87 -5.77
CA PRO A 174 18.57 -10.34 -5.91
C PRO A 174 18.76 -11.05 -4.56
N THR A 175 18.58 -10.36 -3.44
CA THR A 175 19.05 -10.68 -2.08
C THR A 175 18.36 -11.87 -1.40
N GLY A 176 17.37 -12.50 -2.01
CA GLY A 176 16.64 -13.60 -1.37
C GLY A 176 15.80 -13.18 -0.16
N ILE A 177 15.56 -11.90 0.07
CA ILE A 177 14.68 -11.43 1.14
C ILE A 177 13.26 -11.94 0.87
N THR A 178 12.69 -12.63 1.86
CA THR A 178 11.35 -13.19 1.77
C THR A 178 10.28 -12.12 2.08
N PRO A 179 9.03 -12.34 1.62
CA PRO A 179 7.91 -11.47 2.01
C PRO A 179 7.74 -11.33 3.53
N GLU A 180 8.02 -12.40 4.29
CA GLU A 180 7.95 -12.44 5.75
C GLU A 180 9.01 -11.53 6.39
N GLN A 181 10.24 -11.55 5.84
CA GLN A 181 11.31 -10.66 6.29
C GLN A 181 11.00 -9.18 5.98
N CYS A 182 10.41 -8.90 4.83
CA CYS A 182 9.90 -7.56 4.51
C CYS A 182 8.80 -7.13 5.49
N ALA A 183 7.86 -8.03 5.78
CA ALA A 183 6.80 -7.78 6.76
C ALA A 183 7.36 -7.52 8.16
N ALA A 184 8.38 -8.26 8.59
CA ALA A 184 9.04 -8.04 9.87
C ALA A 184 9.66 -6.63 9.97
N GLN A 185 10.33 -6.14 8.92
CA GLN A 185 10.86 -4.77 8.89
C GLN A 185 9.77 -3.71 9.04
N ILE A 186 8.62 -3.92 8.36
CA ILE A 186 7.47 -3.01 8.48
C ILE A 186 6.92 -3.04 9.91
N ILE A 187 6.78 -4.23 10.50
CA ILE A 187 6.28 -4.38 11.88
C ILE A 187 7.19 -3.66 12.86
N THR A 188 8.50 -3.83 12.77
CA THR A 188 9.48 -3.11 13.60
C THR A 188 9.26 -1.59 13.50
N LEU A 189 9.10 -1.06 12.29
CA LEU A 189 8.84 0.36 12.09
C LEU A 189 7.50 0.81 12.73
N LEU A 190 6.46 -0.02 12.65
CA LEU A 190 5.17 0.28 13.28
C LEU A 190 5.28 0.29 14.82
N GLU A 191 6.06 -0.62 15.42
CA GLU A 191 6.36 -0.65 16.85
C GLU A 191 7.15 0.57 17.29
N GLU A 192 8.25 0.89 16.61
CA GLU A 192 9.10 2.05 16.88
C GLU A 192 8.32 3.38 16.85
N ARG A 193 7.29 3.46 16.01
CA ARG A 193 6.38 4.62 15.93
C ARG A 193 5.23 4.57 16.91
N GLY A 194 5.14 3.55 17.75
CA GLY A 194 4.06 3.36 18.72
C GLY A 194 2.68 3.23 18.06
N LEU A 195 2.63 2.67 16.83
CA LEU A 195 1.39 2.47 16.10
C LEU A 195 0.72 1.15 16.47
N ILE A 196 1.51 0.17 16.88
CA ILE A 196 1.07 -1.13 17.39
C ILE A 196 1.84 -1.45 18.68
N PRO A 197 1.30 -2.31 19.56
CA PRO A 197 2.03 -2.74 20.75
C PRO A 197 3.31 -3.49 20.38
N GLU A 198 4.39 -3.25 21.13
CA GLU A 198 5.57 -4.10 21.07
C GLU A 198 5.23 -5.51 21.52
N GLN A 199 5.83 -6.50 20.88
CA GLN A 199 5.69 -7.88 21.33
C GLN A 199 6.60 -8.07 22.53
N THR A 200 6.00 -8.21 23.73
CA THR A 200 6.75 -8.64 24.90
C THR A 200 7.23 -10.09 24.67
N PRO A 201 8.50 -10.40 24.91
CA PRO A 201 9.07 -11.72 24.68
C PRO A 201 8.43 -12.84 25.52
#